data_2535f850a482375d78b0bf1ca632f56c
#
_entry.id   2535f850a482375d78b0bf1ca632f56c
#
_cell.length_a   1.000
_cell.length_b   1.000
_cell.length_c   1.000
_cell.angle_alpha   90.00
_cell.angle_beta   90.00
_cell.angle_gamma   90.00
#
_symmetry.space_group_name_H-M   'P 1'
#
loop_
_entity.id
_entity.type
_entity.pdbx_description
1 polymer ?
#
loop_
_entity_poly.entity_id
_entity_poly.type
_entity_poly.pdbx_seq_one_letter_code
_entity_poly.pdbx_strand_id
1 'polypeptide(L)'
;MTGEVQAKVALATKAELRAAVETAKAAQPAWAATNPQRRVRVLMKFLELVARANDAMAELLAREHGKTIPDAKGDILRGVEVVEFALGIPHLMKGEFTEGAGPGIDLYSMRQPLGVVAGITPFNFPAMIPLWKLAPAIACGNAFILKPSERDPSVPMRIAELFLKAGLP
;
A
#
# COMPACT_ATOMS: atom_id res chain seq x y z
N MET A 1 -28.06 7.20 -10.62
CA MET A 1 -27.93 5.79 -10.15
C MET A 1 -29.16 5.06 -10.62
N THR A 2 -28.99 3.94 -11.32
CA THR A 2 -30.09 3.18 -11.93
C THR A 2 -30.78 2.24 -10.94
N GLY A 3 -30.16 1.92 -9.82
CA GLY A 3 -30.63 0.91 -8.86
C GLY A 3 -30.31 -0.53 -9.27
N GLU A 4 -29.62 -0.74 -10.39
CA GLU A 4 -29.20 -2.05 -10.85
C GLU A 4 -28.02 -2.60 -10.03
N VAL A 5 -28.08 -3.88 -9.69
CA VAL A 5 -26.98 -4.56 -8.99
C VAL A 5 -25.86 -4.84 -10.00
N GLN A 6 -24.74 -4.14 -9.87
CA GLN A 6 -23.58 -4.32 -10.74
C GLN A 6 -22.73 -5.53 -10.35
N ALA A 7 -22.57 -5.78 -9.05
CA ALA A 7 -21.77 -6.87 -8.52
C ALA A 7 -22.20 -7.24 -7.10
N LYS A 8 -21.71 -8.38 -6.62
CA LYS A 8 -21.83 -8.82 -5.22
C LYS A 8 -20.44 -8.88 -4.62
N VAL A 9 -20.28 -8.37 -3.40
CA VAL A 9 -19.03 -8.37 -2.66
C VAL A 9 -19.09 -9.46 -1.60
N ALA A 10 -18.14 -10.39 -1.62
CA ALA A 10 -18.01 -11.38 -0.56
C ALA A 10 -17.41 -10.72 0.69
N LEU A 11 -18.03 -10.95 1.84
CA LEU A 11 -17.48 -10.54 3.13
C LEU A 11 -16.63 -11.67 3.69
N ALA A 12 -15.39 -11.35 4.06
CA ALA A 12 -14.45 -12.32 4.58
C ALA A 12 -14.90 -12.90 5.92
N THR A 13 -14.75 -14.20 6.07
CA THR A 13 -14.94 -14.90 7.33
C THR A 13 -13.73 -14.73 8.26
N LYS A 14 -13.88 -15.08 9.53
CA LYS A 14 -12.75 -15.12 10.48
C LYS A 14 -11.64 -16.10 10.04
N ALA A 15 -12.00 -17.19 9.37
CA ALA A 15 -11.04 -18.17 8.87
C ALA A 15 -10.20 -17.58 7.72
N GLU A 16 -10.83 -16.88 6.77
CA GLU A 16 -10.15 -16.20 5.68
C GLU A 16 -9.25 -15.08 6.19
N LEU A 17 -9.70 -14.29 7.16
CA LEU A 17 -8.86 -13.28 7.79
C LEU A 17 -7.62 -13.90 8.45
N ARG A 18 -7.77 -14.99 9.18
CA ARG A 18 -6.64 -15.71 9.79
C ARG A 18 -5.67 -16.24 8.73
N ALA A 19 -6.18 -16.82 7.66
CA ALA A 19 -5.37 -17.29 6.54
C ALA A 19 -4.57 -16.15 5.91
N ALA A 20 -5.18 -14.98 5.69
CA ALA A 20 -4.50 -13.79 5.19
C ALA A 20 -3.38 -13.31 6.14
N VAL A 21 -3.62 -13.34 7.46
CA VAL A 21 -2.59 -13.00 8.45
C VAL A 21 -1.42 -13.99 8.41
N GLU A 22 -1.68 -15.30 8.35
CA GLU A 22 -0.60 -16.29 8.27
C GLU A 22 0.18 -16.20 6.96
N THR A 23 -0.47 -15.91 5.82
CA THR A 23 0.21 -15.65 4.54
C THR A 23 1.11 -14.42 4.65
N ALA A 24 0.61 -13.33 5.22
CA ALA A 24 1.37 -12.11 5.43
C ALA A 24 2.58 -12.33 6.37
N LYS A 25 2.40 -13.09 7.45
CA LYS A 25 3.47 -13.47 8.38
C LYS A 25 4.56 -14.31 7.71
N ALA A 26 4.17 -15.21 6.80
CA ALA A 26 5.13 -16.05 6.08
C ALA A 26 5.97 -15.24 5.08
N ALA A 27 5.38 -14.26 4.40
CA ALA A 27 6.08 -13.43 3.41
C ALA A 27 6.96 -12.33 4.05
N GLN A 28 6.54 -11.78 5.20
CA GLN A 28 7.12 -10.59 5.81
C GLN A 28 8.62 -10.70 6.13
N PRO A 29 9.18 -11.78 6.68
CA PRO A 29 10.59 -11.83 7.04
C PRO A 29 11.53 -11.66 5.84
N ALA A 30 11.23 -12.30 4.71
CA ALA A 30 12.01 -12.18 3.49
C ALA A 30 11.93 -10.74 2.92
N TRP A 31 10.74 -10.14 2.98
CA TRP A 31 10.54 -8.75 2.57
C TRP A 31 11.28 -7.77 3.50
N ALA A 32 11.22 -7.97 4.80
CA ALA A 32 11.95 -7.16 5.78
C ALA A 32 13.47 -7.23 5.57
N ALA A 33 14.00 -8.41 5.27
CA ALA A 33 15.42 -8.62 4.97
C ALA A 33 15.84 -8.04 3.61
N THR A 34 14.90 -7.74 2.73
CA THR A 34 15.19 -7.12 1.43
C THR A 34 15.74 -5.70 1.66
N ASN A 35 16.87 -5.39 1.02
CA ASN A 35 17.50 -4.07 1.09
C ASN A 35 16.46 -2.96 0.77
N PRO A 36 16.41 -1.87 1.58
CA PRO A 36 15.42 -0.79 1.39
C PRO A 36 15.39 -0.22 -0.04
N GLN A 37 16.55 -0.09 -0.69
CA GLN A 37 16.65 0.38 -2.06
C GLN A 37 16.01 -0.58 -3.07
N ARG A 38 16.05 -1.89 -2.81
CA ARG A 38 15.35 -2.87 -3.65
C ARG A 38 13.85 -2.84 -3.45
N ARG A 39 13.38 -2.60 -2.22
CA ARG A 39 11.96 -2.40 -1.95
C ARG A 39 11.41 -1.19 -2.71
N VAL A 40 12.15 -0.09 -2.72
CA VAL A 40 11.77 1.13 -3.46
C VAL A 40 11.69 0.89 -4.97
N ARG A 41 12.51 0.02 -5.55
CA ARG A 41 12.40 -0.34 -6.97
C ARG A 41 11.06 -1.00 -7.32
N VAL A 42 10.46 -1.75 -6.39
CA VAL A 42 9.11 -2.28 -6.57
C VAL A 42 8.09 -1.14 -6.61
N LEU A 43 8.22 -0.13 -5.76
CA LEU A 43 7.37 1.07 -5.80
C LEU A 43 7.55 1.86 -7.11
N MET A 44 8.78 2.02 -7.61
CA MET A 44 9.02 2.65 -8.91
C MET A 44 8.31 1.89 -10.04
N LYS A 45 8.43 0.57 -10.03
CA LYS A 45 7.73 -0.27 -11.03
C LYS A 45 6.22 -0.18 -10.91
N PHE A 46 5.71 -0.10 -9.68
CA PHE A 46 4.29 0.11 -9.43
C PHE A 46 3.80 1.44 -10.02
N LEU A 47 4.54 2.54 -9.84
CA LEU A 47 4.20 3.85 -10.43
C LEU A 47 4.10 3.79 -11.96
N GLU A 48 5.03 3.10 -12.64
CA GLU A 48 4.94 2.89 -14.09
C GLU A 48 3.65 2.12 -14.49
N LEU A 49 3.27 1.11 -13.71
CA LEU A 49 2.08 0.32 -13.97
C LEU A 49 0.80 1.10 -13.72
N VAL A 50 0.76 1.92 -12.65
CA VAL A 50 -0.37 2.82 -12.37
C VAL A 50 -0.52 3.86 -13.48
N ALA A 51 0.58 4.49 -13.91
CA ALA A 51 0.55 5.48 -14.99
C ALA A 51 -0.08 4.90 -16.28
N ARG A 52 0.28 3.65 -16.64
CA ARG A 52 -0.31 2.95 -17.79
C ARG A 52 -1.77 2.54 -17.59
N ALA A 53 -2.19 2.30 -16.36
CA ALA A 53 -3.53 1.86 -16.01
C ALA A 53 -4.45 3.02 -15.60
N ASN A 54 -3.98 4.27 -15.57
CA ASN A 54 -4.66 5.40 -14.96
C ASN A 54 -6.06 5.64 -15.52
N ASP A 55 -6.22 5.66 -16.84
CA ASP A 55 -7.52 5.89 -17.48
C ASP A 55 -8.51 4.78 -17.15
N ALA A 56 -8.08 3.52 -17.27
CA ALA A 56 -8.93 2.36 -16.93
C ALA A 56 -9.30 2.32 -15.45
N MET A 57 -8.39 2.72 -14.56
CA MET A 57 -8.66 2.82 -13.12
C MET A 57 -9.63 3.96 -12.82
N ALA A 58 -9.50 5.11 -13.50
CA ALA A 58 -10.40 6.25 -13.33
C ALA A 58 -11.82 5.93 -13.82
N GLU A 59 -11.95 5.23 -14.93
CA GLU A 59 -13.24 4.74 -15.44
C GLU A 59 -13.89 3.75 -14.45
N LEU A 60 -13.11 2.79 -13.95
CA LEU A 60 -13.57 1.82 -12.97
C LEU A 60 -14.07 2.51 -11.69
N LEU A 61 -13.30 3.48 -11.18
CA LEU A 61 -13.66 4.26 -10.01
C LEU A 61 -14.92 5.09 -10.25
N ALA A 62 -15.02 5.78 -11.39
CA ALA A 62 -16.20 6.58 -11.73
C ALA A 62 -17.47 5.71 -11.84
N ARG A 63 -17.37 4.53 -12.40
CA ARG A 63 -18.51 3.59 -12.54
C ARG A 63 -18.99 3.06 -11.18
N GLU A 64 -18.07 2.74 -10.28
CA GLU A 64 -18.39 2.12 -8.99
C GLU A 64 -18.77 3.16 -7.93
N HIS A 65 -18.03 4.26 -7.84
CA HIS A 65 -18.24 5.33 -6.85
C HIS A 65 -19.26 6.39 -7.30
N GLY A 66 -19.32 6.68 -8.60
CA GLY A 66 -20.15 7.77 -9.13
C GLY A 66 -19.42 9.13 -9.22
N LYS A 67 -18.10 9.17 -9.02
CA LYS A 67 -17.29 10.37 -9.26
C LYS A 67 -17.21 10.69 -10.75
N THR A 68 -16.92 11.97 -11.08
CA THR A 68 -16.55 12.33 -12.44
C THR A 68 -15.18 11.76 -12.79
N ILE A 69 -14.89 11.57 -14.07
CA ILE A 69 -13.56 11.08 -14.51
C ILE A 69 -12.42 12.00 -14.05
N PRO A 70 -12.51 13.34 -14.11
CA PRO A 70 -11.49 14.23 -13.55
C PRO A 70 -11.27 14.03 -12.04
N ASP A 71 -12.34 13.88 -11.25
CA ASP A 71 -12.23 13.61 -9.81
C ASP A 71 -11.60 12.25 -9.52
N ALA A 72 -11.96 11.23 -10.31
CA ALA A 72 -11.37 9.91 -10.19
C ALA A 72 -9.86 9.92 -10.48
N LYS A 73 -9.43 10.65 -11.51
CA LYS A 73 -8.01 10.87 -11.81
C LYS A 73 -7.31 11.64 -10.69
N GLY A 74 -7.97 12.64 -10.10
CA GLY A 74 -7.46 13.39 -8.95
C GLY A 74 -7.29 12.52 -7.70
N ASP A 75 -8.20 11.58 -7.46
CA ASP A 75 -8.09 10.59 -6.37
C ASP A 75 -6.85 9.70 -6.56
N ILE A 76 -6.67 9.16 -7.76
CA ILE A 76 -5.50 8.33 -8.10
C ILE A 76 -4.20 9.13 -7.95
N LEU A 77 -4.15 10.35 -8.50
CA LEU A 77 -2.97 11.22 -8.46
C LEU A 77 -2.51 11.48 -7.03
N ARG A 78 -3.42 11.85 -6.13
CA ARG A 78 -3.08 12.08 -4.71
C ARG A 78 -2.56 10.84 -4.01
N GLY A 79 -3.01 9.66 -4.42
CA GLY A 79 -2.45 8.40 -3.95
C GLY A 79 -1.03 8.17 -4.47
N VAL A 80 -0.81 8.46 -5.76
CA VAL A 80 0.50 8.37 -6.43
C VAL A 80 1.54 9.28 -5.77
N GLU A 81 1.19 10.52 -5.43
CA GLU A 81 2.08 11.48 -4.73
C GLU A 81 2.65 10.90 -3.43
N VAL A 82 1.86 10.13 -2.68
CA VAL A 82 2.37 9.48 -1.45
C VAL A 82 3.25 8.27 -1.77
N VAL A 83 2.99 7.55 -2.87
CA VAL A 83 3.93 6.51 -3.34
C VAL A 83 5.26 7.13 -3.75
N GLU A 84 5.25 8.26 -4.43
CA GLU A 84 6.46 9.04 -4.78
C GLU A 84 7.22 9.48 -3.53
N PHE A 85 6.53 10.04 -2.53
CA PHE A 85 7.13 10.33 -1.23
C PHE A 85 7.79 9.08 -0.61
N ALA A 86 7.14 7.93 -0.70
CA ALA A 86 7.63 6.67 -0.13
C ALA A 86 8.94 6.18 -0.81
N LEU A 87 9.27 6.67 -2.02
CA LEU A 87 10.57 6.39 -2.65
C LEU A 87 11.74 6.94 -1.82
N GLY A 88 11.52 8.00 -1.04
CA GLY A 88 12.50 8.59 -0.13
C GLY A 88 12.66 7.88 1.20
N ILE A 89 11.83 6.89 1.52
CA ILE A 89 11.84 6.19 2.82
C ILE A 89 13.21 5.59 3.19
N PRO A 90 14.05 5.06 2.28
CA PRO A 90 15.38 4.61 2.65
C PRO A 90 16.23 5.66 3.36
N HIS A 91 16.04 6.93 3.03
CA HIS A 91 16.73 8.04 3.72
C HIS A 91 16.09 8.36 5.07
N LEU A 92 14.76 8.26 5.18
CA LEU A 92 14.03 8.49 6.41
C LEU A 92 14.21 7.35 7.44
N MET A 93 14.60 6.16 6.99
CA MET A 93 14.89 5.01 7.86
C MET A 93 16.26 5.06 8.51
N LYS A 94 17.10 6.03 8.19
CA LYS A 94 18.39 6.20 8.86
C LYS A 94 18.16 6.43 10.35
N GLY A 95 19.00 5.77 11.17
CA GLY A 95 19.04 6.01 12.60
C GLY A 95 19.99 7.14 12.97
N GLU A 96 20.13 7.36 14.26
CA GLU A 96 21.03 8.34 14.86
C GLU A 96 22.19 7.60 15.54
N PHE A 97 23.34 8.24 15.62
CA PHE A 97 24.52 7.77 16.34
C PHE A 97 25.00 8.86 17.30
N THR A 98 25.33 8.47 18.51
CA THR A 98 25.93 9.33 19.52
C THR A 98 27.20 8.67 20.02
N GLU A 99 28.35 9.31 19.76
CA GLU A 99 29.65 8.92 20.31
C GLU A 99 29.79 9.45 21.72
N GLY A 100 30.32 8.64 22.60
CA GLY A 100 30.63 9.07 23.98
C GLY A 100 29.38 9.43 24.82
N ALA A 101 28.28 8.73 24.66
CA ALA A 101 27.07 8.90 25.48
C ALA A 101 27.31 8.59 26.98
N GLY A 102 28.41 7.93 27.28
CA GLY A 102 28.95 7.66 28.60
C GLY A 102 30.39 7.16 28.50
N PRO A 103 31.12 6.94 29.61
CA PRO A 103 32.48 6.41 29.56
C PRO A 103 32.53 5.05 28.84
N GLY A 104 33.13 5.02 27.64
CA GLY A 104 33.22 3.81 26.79
C GLY A 104 31.89 3.32 26.18
N ILE A 105 30.87 4.19 26.10
CA ILE A 105 29.54 3.84 25.59
C ILE A 105 29.19 4.72 24.39
N ASP A 106 28.92 4.08 23.23
CA ASP A 106 28.30 4.68 22.07
C ASP A 106 26.87 4.19 21.94
N LEU A 107 25.96 5.04 21.42
CA LEU A 107 24.56 4.71 21.18
C LEU A 107 24.23 4.85 19.71
N TYR A 108 23.39 3.96 19.22
CA TYR A 108 22.77 4.11 17.91
C TYR A 108 21.32 3.65 17.93
N SER A 109 20.50 4.25 17.06
CA SER A 109 19.12 3.83 16.84
C SER A 109 18.97 3.13 15.49
N MET A 110 18.15 2.10 15.44
CA MET A 110 17.79 1.40 14.21
C MET A 110 16.26 1.37 14.08
N ARG A 111 15.79 1.66 12.87
CA ARG A 111 14.37 1.53 12.52
C ARG A 111 14.12 0.15 11.92
N GLN A 112 13.16 -0.57 12.48
CA GLN A 112 12.78 -1.92 12.04
C GLN A 112 11.31 -1.94 11.64
N PRO A 113 10.91 -2.85 10.70
CA PRO A 113 9.50 -3.04 10.36
C PRO A 113 8.71 -3.56 11.58
N LEU A 114 7.44 -3.17 11.65
CA LEU A 114 6.50 -3.65 12.68
C LEU A 114 6.08 -5.11 12.47
N GLY A 115 6.19 -5.60 11.22
CA GLY A 115 5.76 -6.94 10.85
C GLY A 115 4.56 -6.93 9.92
N VAL A 116 3.44 -7.51 10.36
CA VAL A 116 2.18 -7.49 9.62
C VAL A 116 1.35 -6.32 10.09
N VAL A 117 0.93 -5.48 9.15
CA VAL A 117 0.06 -4.32 9.40
C VAL A 117 -1.21 -4.42 8.56
N ALA A 118 -2.29 -3.79 9.00
CA ALA A 118 -3.56 -3.79 8.31
C ALA A 118 -4.04 -2.36 8.01
N GLY A 119 -4.66 -2.19 6.83
CA GLY A 119 -5.32 -0.96 6.43
C GLY A 119 -6.80 -1.19 6.14
N ILE A 120 -7.67 -0.58 6.96
CA ILE A 120 -9.11 -0.49 6.69
C ILE A 120 -9.34 0.85 6.01
N THR A 121 -9.93 0.83 4.81
CA THR A 121 -10.09 2.01 3.98
C THR A 121 -11.56 2.32 3.69
N PRO A 122 -11.92 3.61 3.66
CA PRO A 122 -13.29 4.06 3.40
C PRO A 122 -13.60 4.08 1.90
N PHE A 123 -14.87 4.37 1.59
CA PHE A 123 -15.36 4.43 0.20
C PHE A 123 -15.09 5.77 -0.49
N ASN A 124 -14.94 6.87 0.25
CA ASN A 124 -14.92 8.21 -0.34
C ASN A 124 -13.67 8.56 -1.17
N PHE A 125 -12.55 7.84 -0.95
CA PHE A 125 -11.31 7.94 -1.73
C PHE A 125 -10.67 6.56 -1.90
N PRO A 126 -11.25 5.72 -2.77
CA PRO A 126 -10.90 4.30 -2.84
C PRO A 126 -9.53 4.03 -3.52
N ALA A 127 -8.93 5.00 -4.18
CA ALA A 127 -7.55 4.90 -4.67
C ALA A 127 -6.55 5.54 -3.70
N MET A 128 -6.80 6.78 -3.30
CA MET A 128 -5.91 7.59 -2.49
C MET A 128 -5.60 6.96 -1.13
N ILE A 129 -6.62 6.61 -0.36
CA ILE A 129 -6.43 6.16 1.02
C ILE A 129 -5.75 4.78 1.13
N PRO A 130 -6.06 3.79 0.28
CA PRO A 130 -5.26 2.57 0.21
C PRO A 130 -3.77 2.84 -0.06
N LEU A 131 -3.45 3.69 -1.04
CA LEU A 131 -2.07 4.03 -1.39
C LEU A 131 -1.34 4.76 -0.26
N TRP A 132 -2.02 5.66 0.46
CA TRP A 132 -1.46 6.38 1.61
C TRP A 132 -1.00 5.44 2.73
N LYS A 133 -1.70 4.33 2.92
CA LYS A 133 -1.37 3.34 3.96
C LYS A 133 -0.38 2.30 3.47
N LEU A 134 -0.58 1.82 2.25
CA LEU A 134 0.13 0.68 1.69
C LEU A 134 1.59 1.04 1.31
N ALA A 135 1.81 2.15 0.63
CA ALA A 135 3.13 2.51 0.12
C ALA A 135 4.17 2.71 1.23
N PRO A 136 3.93 3.52 2.29
CA PRO A 136 4.88 3.63 3.40
C PRO A 136 5.09 2.32 4.15
N ALA A 137 4.03 1.53 4.37
CA ALA A 137 4.13 0.26 5.07
C ALA A 137 5.06 -0.71 4.33
N ILE A 138 4.89 -0.87 3.02
CA ILE A 138 5.70 -1.73 2.17
C ILE A 138 7.15 -1.22 2.09
N ALA A 139 7.36 0.08 1.88
CA ALA A 139 8.69 0.67 1.82
C ALA A 139 9.50 0.43 3.11
N CYS A 140 8.82 0.47 4.27
CA CYS A 140 9.42 0.18 5.57
C CYS A 140 9.68 -1.33 5.81
N GLY A 141 9.26 -2.23 4.92
CA GLY A 141 9.50 -3.67 5.05
C GLY A 141 8.40 -4.45 5.78
N ASN A 142 7.22 -3.87 5.94
CA ASN A 142 6.06 -4.56 6.50
C ASN A 142 5.32 -5.37 5.44
N ALA A 143 4.62 -6.43 5.85
CA ALA A 143 3.53 -7.01 5.08
C ALA A 143 2.23 -6.27 5.38
N PHE A 144 1.36 -6.13 4.39
CA PHE A 144 0.17 -5.30 4.49
C PHE A 144 -1.09 -6.08 4.11
N ILE A 145 -2.08 -6.06 5.00
CA ILE A 145 -3.42 -6.61 4.74
C ILE A 145 -4.35 -5.45 4.43
N LEU A 146 -4.91 -5.43 3.23
CA LEU A 146 -5.86 -4.42 2.79
C LEU A 146 -7.30 -4.90 2.98
N LYS A 147 -8.10 -4.16 3.76
CA LYS A 147 -9.56 -4.29 3.79
C LYS A 147 -10.16 -3.07 3.11
N PRO A 148 -10.56 -3.15 1.83
CA PRO A 148 -11.22 -2.06 1.13
C PRO A 148 -12.65 -1.86 1.64
N SER A 149 -13.27 -0.75 1.24
CA SER A 149 -14.72 -0.57 1.41
C SER A 149 -15.49 -1.62 0.58
N GLU A 150 -16.55 -2.15 1.13
CA GLU A 150 -17.47 -3.04 0.42
C GLU A 150 -18.31 -2.32 -0.65
N ARG A 151 -18.33 -0.99 -0.63
CA ARG A 151 -19.12 -0.17 -1.57
C ARG A 151 -18.44 -0.02 -2.92
N ASP A 152 -17.10 0.03 -2.93
CA ASP A 152 -16.29 0.28 -4.13
C ASP A 152 -14.91 -0.38 -4.02
N PRO A 153 -14.84 -1.71 -3.93
CA PRO A 153 -13.60 -2.43 -3.68
C PRO A 153 -12.72 -2.60 -4.92
N SER A 154 -13.24 -2.33 -6.13
CA SER A 154 -12.57 -2.76 -7.37
C SER A 154 -11.24 -2.04 -7.60
N VAL A 155 -11.17 -0.72 -7.35
CA VAL A 155 -9.92 0.03 -7.51
C VAL A 155 -8.87 -0.36 -6.47
N PRO A 156 -9.18 -0.49 -5.16
CA PRO A 156 -8.24 -1.05 -4.18
C PRO A 156 -7.71 -2.44 -4.54
N MET A 157 -8.57 -3.32 -5.07
CA MET A 157 -8.16 -4.65 -5.53
C MET A 157 -7.24 -4.55 -6.74
N ARG A 158 -7.53 -3.64 -7.68
CA ARG A 158 -6.65 -3.37 -8.83
C ARG A 158 -5.28 -2.85 -8.40
N ILE A 159 -5.22 -1.99 -7.39
CA ILE A 159 -3.97 -1.52 -6.77
C ILE A 159 -3.16 -2.71 -6.25
N ALA A 160 -3.77 -3.63 -5.51
CA ALA A 160 -3.10 -4.82 -5.01
C ALA A 160 -2.52 -5.69 -6.16
N GLU A 161 -3.30 -5.93 -7.23
CA GLU A 161 -2.82 -6.65 -8.41
C GLU A 161 -1.61 -5.97 -9.07
N LEU A 162 -1.60 -4.63 -9.15
CA LEU A 162 -0.49 -3.88 -9.73
C LEU A 162 0.77 -3.99 -8.85
N PHE A 163 0.63 -4.05 -7.52
CA PHE A 163 1.76 -4.30 -6.63
C PHE A 163 2.36 -5.69 -6.83
N LEU A 164 1.54 -6.73 -6.96
CA LEU A 164 2.02 -8.08 -7.30
C LEU A 164 2.77 -8.08 -8.65
N LYS A 165 2.22 -7.42 -9.68
CA LYS A 165 2.87 -7.25 -10.99
C LYS A 165 4.17 -6.45 -10.92
N ALA A 166 4.29 -5.55 -9.96
CA ALA A 166 5.50 -4.79 -9.71
C ALA A 166 6.60 -5.61 -9.01
N GLY A 167 6.27 -6.80 -8.50
CA GLY A 167 7.20 -7.71 -7.84
C GLY A 167 7.12 -7.68 -6.31
N LEU A 168 6.03 -7.20 -5.72
CA LEU A 168 5.75 -7.41 -4.30
C LEU A 168 5.44 -8.90 -4.07
N PRO A 169 6.07 -9.57 -3.09
CA PRO A 169 5.81 -10.98 -2.80
C PRO A 169 4.41 -11.24 -2.24
#